data_44461a2f3e9d755ff04e13d47619b74a
#
_entry.id   44461a2f3e9d755ff04e13d47619b74a
#
_cell.length_a   1.000
_cell.length_b   1.000
_cell.length_c   1.000
_cell.angle_alpha   90.00
_cell.angle_beta   90.00
_cell.angle_gamma   90.00
#
_symmetry.space_group_name_H-M   'P 1'
#
loop_
_entity.id
_entity.type
_entity.pdbx_description
1 polymer ?
#
loop_
_entity_poly.entity_id
_entity_poly.type
_entity_poly.pdbx_seq_one_letter_code
_entity_poly.pdbx_strand_id
1 'polypeptide(L)'
;SVKQPLIINQLQFGPAHTVMIDQGLNANMHNHFAVNRDGGVLDYCRLHNITIQPWSPFQVDLAQGLFMENPKYAQLTTTLKRFAAHYQVSFEAMVLAWIFRHPANMQPIIGTMNPERIRSSVAAFDVDLPRSEWYEIYKSAGNILP
;
A
#
# COMPACT_ATOMS: atom_id res chain seq x y z
N SER A 1 25.69 19.45 2.96
CA SER A 1 24.83 18.84 4.02
C SER A 1 23.56 19.66 4.19
N VAL A 2 22.42 19.00 4.24
CA VAL A 2 21.13 19.65 4.51
C VAL A 2 21.12 20.04 6.00
N LYS A 3 20.88 21.30 6.30
CA LYS A 3 20.85 21.81 7.69
C LYS A 3 19.53 21.47 8.42
N GLN A 4 18.46 21.23 7.67
CA GLN A 4 17.15 20.86 8.21
C GLN A 4 16.96 19.34 8.12
N PRO A 5 16.32 18.70 9.13
CA PRO A 5 16.03 17.30 9.07
C PRO A 5 14.99 16.99 7.97
N LEU A 6 15.18 15.87 7.28
CA LEU A 6 14.15 15.30 6.40
C LEU A 6 13.12 14.63 7.30
N ILE A 7 11.87 15.04 7.23
CA ILE A 7 10.78 14.52 8.06
C ILE A 7 9.76 13.71 7.26
N ILE A 8 9.72 13.88 5.94
CA ILE A 8 8.79 13.22 5.03
C ILE A 8 9.53 12.74 3.79
N ASN A 9 9.17 11.56 3.29
CA ASN A 9 9.56 11.04 1.99
C ASN A 9 8.32 10.51 1.26
N GLN A 10 8.06 10.99 0.05
CA GLN A 10 6.93 10.55 -0.76
C GLN A 10 7.35 9.44 -1.72
N LEU A 11 6.74 8.27 -1.58
CA LEU A 11 7.04 7.08 -2.37
C LEU A 11 5.74 6.49 -2.91
N GLN A 12 5.75 5.95 -4.14
CA GLN A 12 4.59 5.21 -4.62
C GLN A 12 4.40 3.93 -3.80
N PHE A 13 3.20 3.73 -3.27
CA PHE A 13 2.87 2.50 -2.57
C PHE A 13 1.35 2.26 -2.53
N GLY A 14 0.96 1.03 -2.77
CA GLY A 14 -0.43 0.56 -2.70
C GLY A 14 -0.50 -0.93 -2.97
N PRO A 15 -1.68 -1.57 -2.87
CA PRO A 15 -1.82 -3.02 -3.03
C PRO A 15 -1.35 -3.57 -4.39
N ALA A 16 -1.37 -2.75 -5.44
CA ALA A 16 -0.88 -3.11 -6.78
C ALA A 16 0.55 -2.63 -7.07
N HIS A 17 1.18 -1.90 -6.13
CA HIS A 17 2.55 -1.40 -6.23
C HIS A 17 3.27 -1.60 -4.90
N THR A 18 3.84 -2.78 -4.70
CA THR A 18 4.39 -3.25 -3.42
C THR A 18 5.91 -3.30 -3.37
N VAL A 19 6.58 -2.78 -4.39
CA VAL A 19 8.05 -2.88 -4.61
C VAL A 19 8.86 -2.54 -3.36
N MET A 20 8.41 -1.58 -2.56
CA MET A 20 9.09 -1.10 -1.35
C MET A 20 9.16 -2.17 -0.25
N ILE A 21 8.21 -3.12 -0.21
CA ILE A 21 8.13 -4.14 0.84
C ILE A 21 8.47 -5.56 0.36
N ASP A 22 8.49 -5.80 -0.94
CA ASP A 22 8.59 -7.15 -1.52
C ASP A 22 9.86 -7.87 -1.07
N GLN A 23 11.00 -7.20 -1.12
CA GLN A 23 12.28 -7.78 -0.73
C GLN A 23 12.29 -8.23 0.73
N GLY A 24 11.75 -7.40 1.63
CA GLY A 24 11.68 -7.73 3.05
C GLY A 24 10.81 -8.95 3.34
N LEU A 25 9.69 -9.09 2.62
CA LEU A 25 8.78 -10.24 2.74
C LEU A 25 9.35 -11.52 2.11
N ASN A 26 10.29 -11.39 1.16
CA ASN A 26 10.94 -12.49 0.46
C ASN A 26 12.43 -12.60 0.82
N ALA A 27 12.82 -12.18 2.01
CA ALA A 27 14.21 -12.18 2.46
C ALA A 27 14.82 -13.59 2.35
N ASN A 28 16.05 -13.67 1.79
CA ASN A 28 16.75 -14.93 1.58
C ASN A 28 16.08 -15.93 0.61
N MET A 29 15.12 -15.48 -0.20
CA MET A 29 14.45 -16.31 -1.23
C MET A 29 15.15 -16.12 -2.59
N HIS A 30 15.19 -17.19 -3.39
CA HIS A 30 15.68 -17.14 -4.77
C HIS A 30 14.54 -16.94 -5.77
N ASN A 31 13.89 -15.76 -5.70
CA ASN A 31 12.80 -15.40 -6.58
C ASN A 31 12.85 -13.91 -6.98
N HIS A 32 11.99 -13.53 -7.93
CA HIS A 32 11.91 -12.17 -8.46
C HIS A 32 11.59 -11.12 -7.39
N PHE A 33 10.80 -11.44 -6.38
CA PHE A 33 10.39 -10.51 -5.32
C PHE A 33 11.48 -10.26 -4.27
N ALA A 34 12.47 -11.15 -4.18
CA ALA A 34 13.61 -11.00 -3.27
C ALA A 34 14.63 -9.96 -3.72
N VAL A 35 14.51 -9.43 -4.95
CA VAL A 35 15.46 -8.45 -5.49
C VAL A 35 15.16 -7.07 -4.91
N ASN A 36 16.20 -6.45 -4.32
CA ASN A 36 16.10 -5.07 -3.82
C ASN A 36 15.84 -4.10 -4.98
N ARG A 37 14.72 -3.39 -4.92
CA ARG A 37 14.31 -2.38 -5.89
C ARG A 37 14.03 -1.02 -5.27
N ASP A 38 13.99 -0.95 -3.94
CA ASP A 38 13.74 0.30 -3.22
C ASP A 38 15.02 0.98 -2.71
N GLY A 39 16.17 0.31 -2.87
CA GLY A 39 17.46 0.83 -2.38
C GLY A 39 17.56 0.90 -0.85
N GLY A 40 16.70 0.17 -0.12
CA GLY A 40 16.65 0.20 1.34
C GLY A 40 15.98 1.46 1.91
N VAL A 41 15.24 2.20 1.08
CA VAL A 41 14.64 3.49 1.48
C VAL A 41 13.57 3.32 2.58
N LEU A 42 12.82 2.21 2.58
CA LEU A 42 11.85 1.92 3.63
C LEU A 42 12.53 1.80 5.00
N ASP A 43 13.57 0.99 5.08
CA ASP A 43 14.31 0.74 6.32
C ASP A 43 15.04 2.00 6.78
N TYR A 44 15.63 2.74 5.86
CA TYR A 44 16.24 4.04 6.16
C TYR A 44 15.23 5.02 6.75
N CYS A 45 14.06 5.19 6.14
CA CYS A 45 13.02 6.08 6.64
C CYS A 45 12.55 5.67 8.04
N ARG A 46 12.33 4.36 8.27
CA ARG A 46 11.93 3.85 9.58
C ARG A 46 13.00 4.08 10.65
N LEU A 47 14.27 3.84 10.34
CA LEU A 47 15.40 4.04 11.25
C LEU A 47 15.56 5.50 11.67
N HIS A 48 15.30 6.44 10.76
CA HIS A 48 15.49 7.87 10.96
C HIS A 48 14.21 8.63 11.29
N ASN A 49 13.09 7.92 11.57
CA ASN A 49 11.78 8.51 11.86
C ASN A 49 11.29 9.48 10.76
N ILE A 50 11.56 9.13 9.51
CA ILE A 50 11.06 9.86 8.34
C ILE A 50 9.71 9.25 7.96
N THR A 51 8.65 10.06 7.96
CA THR A 51 7.32 9.60 7.59
C THR A 51 7.25 9.31 6.09
N ILE A 52 6.87 8.09 5.73
CA ILE A 52 6.60 7.74 4.33
C ILE A 52 5.18 8.19 3.99
N GLN A 53 5.05 8.97 2.93
CA GLN A 53 3.76 9.36 2.35
C GLN A 53 3.53 8.61 1.03
N PRO A 54 2.79 7.48 1.06
CA PRO A 54 2.36 6.78 -0.14
C PRO A 54 1.54 7.69 -1.06
N TRP A 55 2.04 7.91 -2.27
CA TRP A 55 1.26 8.56 -3.33
C TRP A 55 0.71 7.53 -4.32
N SER A 56 -0.34 7.88 -5.04
CA SER A 56 -1.02 7.00 -6.02
C SER A 56 -1.38 5.60 -5.51
N PRO A 57 -2.04 5.47 -4.34
CA PRO A 57 -2.32 4.16 -3.73
C PRO A 57 -3.25 3.27 -4.56
N PHE A 58 -3.95 3.85 -5.55
CA PHE A 58 -4.88 3.14 -6.44
C PHE A 58 -4.28 2.79 -7.81
N GLN A 59 -3.04 3.20 -8.08
CA GLN A 59 -2.40 2.98 -9.38
C GLN A 59 -1.42 1.81 -9.35
N VAL A 60 -1.28 1.13 -10.49
CA VAL A 60 -0.18 0.19 -10.74
C VAL A 60 1.12 0.98 -10.92
N ASP A 61 1.11 1.85 -11.91
CA ASP A 61 2.10 2.86 -12.23
C ASP A 61 1.46 3.96 -13.11
N LEU A 62 2.23 4.95 -13.51
CA LEU A 62 1.72 6.07 -14.32
C LEU A 62 1.28 5.63 -15.73
N ALA A 63 1.84 4.56 -16.27
CA ALA A 63 1.51 4.09 -17.61
C ALA A 63 0.29 3.16 -17.63
N GLN A 64 0.15 2.32 -16.61
CA GLN A 64 -0.93 1.32 -16.50
C GLN A 64 -2.19 1.87 -15.81
N GLY A 65 -2.10 3.00 -15.13
CA GLY A 65 -3.26 3.66 -14.50
C GLY A 65 -3.80 2.92 -13.28
N LEU A 66 -5.11 2.98 -13.08
CA LEU A 66 -5.81 2.43 -11.92
C LEU A 66 -5.85 0.90 -11.98
N PHE A 67 -5.45 0.23 -10.89
CA PHE A 67 -5.43 -1.23 -10.86
C PHE A 67 -6.83 -1.85 -10.95
N MET A 68 -7.88 -1.16 -10.47
CA MET A 68 -9.25 -1.66 -10.54
C MET A 68 -9.81 -1.71 -11.96
N GLU A 69 -9.20 -1.00 -12.90
CA GLU A 69 -9.56 -1.01 -14.32
C GLU A 69 -8.67 -1.95 -15.16
N ASN A 70 -7.64 -2.53 -14.54
CA ASN A 70 -6.67 -3.39 -15.21
C ASN A 70 -7.02 -4.87 -14.97
N PRO A 71 -7.33 -5.66 -16.02
CA PRO A 71 -7.69 -7.08 -15.89
C PRO A 71 -6.65 -7.94 -15.16
N LYS A 72 -5.38 -7.59 -15.23
CA LYS A 72 -4.30 -8.27 -14.50
C LYS A 72 -4.54 -8.27 -12.98
N TYR A 73 -5.21 -7.25 -12.46
CA TYR A 73 -5.50 -7.07 -11.03
C TYR A 73 -6.96 -7.37 -10.67
N ALA A 74 -7.69 -8.12 -11.51
CA ALA A 74 -9.08 -8.48 -11.25
C ALA A 74 -9.26 -9.23 -9.92
N GLN A 75 -8.33 -10.13 -9.58
CA GLN A 75 -8.35 -10.86 -8.32
C GLN A 75 -8.15 -9.91 -7.13
N LEU A 76 -7.18 -8.99 -7.19
CA LEU A 76 -6.96 -7.97 -6.17
C LEU A 76 -8.23 -7.12 -5.96
N THR A 77 -8.81 -6.64 -7.05
CA THR A 77 -10.03 -5.82 -7.01
C THR A 77 -11.19 -6.58 -6.37
N THR A 78 -11.37 -7.85 -6.70
CA THR A 78 -12.42 -8.70 -6.12
C THR A 78 -12.19 -8.94 -4.63
N THR A 79 -10.95 -9.23 -4.23
CA THR A 79 -10.57 -9.44 -2.83
C THR A 79 -10.82 -8.18 -2.00
N LEU A 80 -10.39 -7.02 -2.47
CA LEU A 80 -10.61 -5.74 -1.79
C LEU A 80 -12.11 -5.39 -1.68
N LYS A 81 -12.92 -5.63 -2.73
CA LYS A 81 -14.37 -5.43 -2.68
C LYS A 81 -15.04 -6.34 -1.64
N ARG A 82 -14.60 -7.60 -1.55
CA ARG A 82 -15.12 -8.54 -0.56
C ARG A 82 -14.82 -8.07 0.88
N PHE A 83 -13.60 -7.63 1.15
CA PHE A 83 -13.25 -7.09 2.47
C PHE A 83 -13.94 -5.74 2.75
N ALA A 84 -14.06 -4.86 1.77
CA ALA A 84 -14.82 -3.62 1.93
C ALA A 84 -16.27 -3.88 2.35
N ALA A 85 -16.92 -4.87 1.73
CA ALA A 85 -18.27 -5.29 2.11
C ALA A 85 -18.31 -5.92 3.52
N HIS A 86 -17.32 -6.75 3.87
CA HIS A 86 -17.22 -7.37 5.19
C HIS A 86 -17.09 -6.34 6.32
N TYR A 87 -16.23 -5.34 6.12
CA TYR A 87 -16.00 -4.26 7.08
C TYR A 87 -16.99 -3.10 6.97
N GLN A 88 -17.92 -3.16 6.01
CA GLN A 88 -18.93 -2.12 5.75
C GLN A 88 -18.31 -0.74 5.48
N VAL A 89 -17.19 -0.72 4.77
CA VAL A 89 -16.48 0.50 4.36
C VAL A 89 -16.44 0.63 2.84
N SER A 90 -16.05 1.81 2.34
CA SER A 90 -15.85 2.01 0.91
C SER A 90 -14.63 1.22 0.39
N PHE A 91 -14.59 0.98 -0.91
CA PHE A 91 -13.43 0.37 -1.56
C PHE A 91 -12.15 1.17 -1.29
N GLU A 92 -12.25 2.48 -1.37
CA GLU A 92 -11.14 3.39 -1.10
C GLU A 92 -10.66 3.28 0.34
N ALA A 93 -11.57 3.24 1.30
CA ALA A 93 -11.22 3.04 2.71
C ALA A 93 -10.51 1.70 2.93
N MET A 94 -10.93 0.62 2.25
CA MET A 94 -10.28 -0.68 2.38
C MET A 94 -8.84 -0.68 1.84
N VAL A 95 -8.60 -0.01 0.71
CA VAL A 95 -7.24 0.17 0.17
C VAL A 95 -6.34 0.93 1.15
N LEU A 96 -6.86 2.00 1.74
CA LEU A 96 -6.11 2.81 2.72
C LEU A 96 -5.87 2.04 4.02
N ALA A 97 -6.86 1.28 4.51
CA ALA A 97 -6.73 0.42 5.68
C ALA A 97 -5.60 -0.62 5.53
N TRP A 98 -5.46 -1.19 4.33
CA TRP A 98 -4.34 -2.08 4.01
C TRP A 98 -2.99 -1.38 4.15
N ILE A 99 -2.88 -0.12 3.72
CA ILE A 99 -1.65 0.68 3.87
C ILE A 99 -1.40 1.02 5.35
N PHE A 100 -2.42 1.49 6.08
CA PHE A 100 -2.31 1.83 7.51
C PHE A 100 -1.90 0.64 8.37
N ARG A 101 -2.28 -0.58 7.98
CA ARG A 101 -1.92 -1.80 8.70
C ARG A 101 -0.42 -2.08 8.68
N HIS A 102 0.33 -1.51 7.74
CA HIS A 102 1.77 -1.70 7.66
C HIS A 102 2.50 -1.00 8.82
N PRO A 103 3.46 -1.67 9.51
CA PRO A 103 4.09 -1.16 10.73
C PRO A 103 5.01 0.07 10.54
N ALA A 104 5.17 0.56 9.32
CA ALA A 104 5.96 1.77 9.02
C ALA A 104 5.20 3.09 9.29
N ASN A 105 3.96 3.03 9.83
CA ASN A 105 3.15 4.23 10.13
C ASN A 105 3.06 5.20 8.94
N MET A 106 2.69 4.68 7.79
CA MET A 106 2.60 5.46 6.56
C MET A 106 1.40 6.40 6.58
N GLN A 107 1.55 7.56 5.94
CA GLN A 107 0.51 8.57 5.78
C GLN A 107 0.10 8.68 4.30
N PRO A 108 -0.86 7.91 3.80
CA PRO A 108 -1.27 7.93 2.39
C PRO A 108 -1.77 9.29 1.94
N ILE A 109 -1.41 9.65 0.71
CA ILE A 109 -1.91 10.84 0.04
C ILE A 109 -3.07 10.44 -0.85
N ILE A 110 -4.28 10.94 -0.54
CA ILE A 110 -5.47 10.74 -1.36
C ILE A 110 -5.55 11.81 -2.45
N GLY A 111 -5.65 11.38 -3.71
CA GLY A 111 -5.68 12.26 -4.87
C GLY A 111 -7.07 12.77 -5.23
N THR A 112 -7.95 13.04 -4.25
CA THR A 112 -9.30 13.51 -4.51
C THR A 112 -9.61 14.81 -3.80
N MET A 113 -10.37 15.69 -4.47
CA MET A 113 -10.95 16.90 -3.89
C MET A 113 -12.45 16.75 -3.59
N ASN A 114 -13.04 15.57 -3.88
CA ASN A 114 -14.44 15.30 -3.61
C ASN A 114 -14.65 15.10 -2.10
N PRO A 115 -15.46 15.94 -1.41
CA PRO A 115 -15.66 15.85 0.04
C PRO A 115 -16.25 14.52 0.52
N GLU A 116 -17.11 13.88 -0.27
CA GLU A 116 -17.69 12.59 0.08
C GLU A 116 -16.66 11.47 0.04
N ARG A 117 -15.80 11.46 -0.97
CA ARG A 117 -14.67 10.52 -1.04
C ARG A 117 -13.68 10.73 0.09
N ILE A 118 -13.42 11.98 0.48
CA ILE A 118 -12.55 12.29 1.63
C ILE A 118 -13.19 11.72 2.91
N ARG A 119 -14.49 11.97 3.15
CA ARG A 119 -15.20 11.44 4.32
C ARG A 119 -15.22 9.92 4.35
N SER A 120 -15.52 9.27 3.22
CA SER A 120 -15.54 7.81 3.14
C SER A 120 -14.16 7.19 3.38
N SER A 121 -13.10 7.87 2.97
CA SER A 121 -11.72 7.41 3.18
C SER A 121 -11.32 7.39 4.66
N VAL A 122 -11.90 8.26 5.49
CA VAL A 122 -11.61 8.31 6.94
C VAL A 122 -12.03 7.02 7.64
N ALA A 123 -13.05 6.31 7.15
CA ALA A 123 -13.47 5.02 7.70
C ALA A 123 -12.36 3.94 7.63
N ALA A 124 -11.28 4.18 6.90
CA ALA A 124 -10.10 3.31 6.91
C ALA A 124 -9.45 3.16 8.29
N PHE A 125 -9.59 4.16 9.16
CA PHE A 125 -9.06 4.12 10.53
C PHE A 125 -9.84 3.20 11.46
N ASP A 126 -11.09 2.88 11.11
CA ASP A 126 -11.96 2.00 11.91
C ASP A 126 -11.79 0.52 11.54
N VAL A 127 -11.00 0.21 10.52
CA VAL A 127 -10.75 -1.16 10.06
C VAL A 127 -9.57 -1.77 10.82
N ASP A 128 -9.85 -2.71 11.70
CA ASP A 128 -8.82 -3.57 12.31
C ASP A 128 -8.55 -4.77 11.41
N LEU A 129 -7.65 -4.60 10.45
CA LEU A 129 -7.32 -5.61 9.45
C LEU A 129 -6.34 -6.65 10.02
N PRO A 130 -6.74 -7.93 10.19
CA PRO A 130 -5.87 -8.99 10.66
C PRO A 130 -4.70 -9.24 9.71
N ARG A 131 -3.59 -9.77 10.23
CA ARG A 131 -2.42 -10.11 9.43
C ARG A 131 -2.75 -11.08 8.28
N SER A 132 -3.60 -12.08 8.52
CA SER A 132 -4.01 -13.05 7.50
C SER A 132 -4.70 -12.39 6.30
N GLU A 133 -5.60 -11.45 6.55
CA GLU A 133 -6.31 -10.72 5.50
C GLU A 133 -5.41 -9.73 4.77
N TRP A 134 -4.49 -9.10 5.50
CA TRP A 134 -3.47 -8.25 4.90
C TRP A 134 -2.63 -9.02 3.88
N TYR A 135 -2.17 -10.21 4.23
CA TYR A 135 -1.41 -11.08 3.32
C TYR A 135 -2.28 -11.67 2.21
N GLU A 136 -3.55 -11.91 2.45
CA GLU A 136 -4.47 -12.33 1.38
C GLU A 136 -4.60 -11.26 0.30
N ILE A 137 -4.74 -9.99 0.69
CA ILE A 137 -4.74 -8.86 -0.25
C ILE A 137 -3.40 -8.78 -0.99
N TYR A 138 -2.28 -8.86 -0.29
CA TYR A 138 -0.94 -8.85 -0.90
C TYR A 138 -0.77 -9.95 -1.96
N LYS A 139 -1.17 -11.17 -1.65
CA LYS A 139 -1.11 -12.32 -2.58
C LYS A 139 -2.05 -12.16 -3.78
N SER A 140 -3.22 -11.56 -3.57
CA SER A 140 -4.21 -11.37 -4.64
C SER A 140 -3.74 -10.41 -5.74
N ALA A 141 -2.71 -9.61 -5.48
CA ALA A 141 -2.02 -8.80 -6.48
C ALA A 141 -1.04 -9.60 -7.37
N GLY A 142 -0.90 -10.90 -7.15
CA GLY A 142 0.05 -11.76 -7.84
C GLY A 142 1.41 -11.88 -7.14
N ASN A 143 1.54 -11.31 -5.95
CA ASN A 143 2.75 -11.42 -5.14
C ASN A 143 2.84 -12.79 -4.47
N ILE A 144 4.06 -13.22 -4.19
CA ILE A 144 4.31 -14.49 -3.50
C ILE A 144 4.83 -14.23 -2.08
N LEU A 145 4.62 -15.22 -1.25
CA LEU A 145 5.18 -15.29 0.11
C LEU A 145 6.04 -16.55 0.23
N PRO A 146 7.00 -16.57 1.14
CA PRO A 146 7.78 -17.77 1.48
C PRO A 146 6.91 -18.94 1.89
#